data_b3176f59b17c02df61caa67563d4c200
#
_entry.id   b3176f59b17c02df61caa67563d4c200
#
_cell.length_a   1.000
_cell.length_b   1.000
_cell.length_c   1.000
_cell.angle_alpha   90.00
_cell.angle_beta   90.00
_cell.angle_gamma   90.00
#
_symmetry.space_group_name_H-M   'P 1'
#
loop_
_entity.id
_entity.type
_entity.pdbx_description
1 polymer ?
#
loop_
_entity_poly.entity_id
_entity_poly.type
_entity_poly.pdbx_seq_one_letter_code
_entity_poly.pdbx_strand_id
1 'polypeptide(L)'
;VDKDYVKELSARHSLIMNPPDTGGITGFLSGASFIWYMTSPASAITNMLGVPAVGFPVISAKFGGIKTMSAMKDYGTKFVRSGVRDEQGNLNFFSLSNNENILSKLEREAYDKFVADGVLDVTLPHDIVGLAETPSTLYKARMQKVMGWVSFPFHVTERANREIVAMSAYKLAFEKNLASGYTEAAAQKKAIETAKDLTYKSMFDYSTLNKPRYFQHPALKVILQFKQFSQQMTYLLARSAYESIGRNYPPIQELIAKRNEAMNNNSKLSQKDQEILNELMDIRQTILADHRENKTGQPPLTEEELNKATNDFIKDAKREARERLAGTLGMTAVFAGATGLPMWWMVSGIMNAMHAAFGDDDDDWDFDNWFKNWCSNTFGGFVGDSISRGVVSQTLGANVADRLSLNDLWFRDARKSNDEVTAMQNFIFNALGPTAGLAMSTADAVKQFNQGHFERAIETASPAAIKNFLKGARFMAEGRATTLRGNELVGDITPKEAITQMIGFTPERLAQRQKANIEMMTAQAEILDRRKALMDAHFMAWDNHDSDMRQRVLEKVRAFNRKYPEEAITRELLQESAQTRIKQRRLANRMGGVTLDPKLAHRLSKMGAYADTEE
;
A
#
# COMPACT_ATOMS: atom_id res chain seq x y z
N VAL A 1 2.98 -36.52 10.53
CA VAL A 1 3.39 -35.09 10.41
C VAL A 1 3.83 -34.87 8.97
N ASP A 2 3.29 -33.86 8.34
CA ASP A 2 3.61 -33.52 6.96
C ASP A 2 5.10 -33.15 6.84
N LYS A 3 5.81 -33.85 5.95
CA LYS A 3 7.27 -33.67 5.75
C LYS A 3 7.61 -32.27 5.28
N ASP A 4 6.72 -31.64 4.50
CA ASP A 4 6.92 -30.29 4.00
C ASP A 4 6.76 -29.25 5.12
N TYR A 5 5.84 -29.49 6.06
CA TYR A 5 5.68 -28.66 7.25
C TYR A 5 6.91 -28.72 8.18
N VAL A 6 7.45 -29.91 8.42
CA VAL A 6 8.69 -30.09 9.22
C VAL A 6 9.89 -29.42 8.55
N LYS A 7 9.99 -29.54 7.22
CA LYS A 7 11.05 -28.90 6.44
C LYS A 7 10.95 -27.37 6.51
N GLU A 8 9.73 -26.82 6.43
CA GLU A 8 9.49 -25.38 6.55
C GLU A 8 9.85 -24.88 7.96
N LEU A 9 9.39 -25.58 9.02
CA LEU A 9 9.74 -25.24 10.40
C LEU A 9 11.25 -25.28 10.65
N SER A 10 11.93 -26.33 10.17
CA SER A 10 13.38 -26.46 10.31
C SER A 10 14.12 -25.34 9.57
N ALA A 11 13.67 -24.97 8.37
CA ALA A 11 14.24 -23.85 7.63
C ALA A 11 14.05 -22.50 8.33
N ARG A 12 12.87 -22.25 8.90
CA ARG A 12 12.59 -21.04 9.68
C ARG A 12 13.40 -21.00 10.98
N HIS A 13 13.49 -22.11 11.68
CA HIS A 13 14.31 -22.24 12.87
C HIS A 13 15.81 -21.98 12.56
N SER A 14 16.33 -22.57 11.48
CA SER A 14 17.70 -22.30 11.03
C SER A 14 17.95 -20.83 10.72
N LEU A 15 16.96 -20.14 10.14
CA LEU A 15 17.05 -18.73 9.81
C LEU A 15 17.09 -17.82 11.06
N ILE A 16 16.41 -18.23 12.14
CA ILE A 16 16.43 -17.51 13.42
C ILE A 16 17.76 -17.73 14.13
N MET A 17 18.22 -18.97 14.16
CA MET A 17 19.47 -19.33 14.84
C MET A 17 20.70 -18.81 14.11
N ASN A 18 20.64 -18.72 12.78
CA ASN A 18 21.70 -18.24 11.92
C ASN A 18 21.12 -17.21 10.91
N PRO A 19 20.77 -16.00 11.37
CA PRO A 19 20.28 -14.97 10.46
C PRO A 19 21.35 -14.69 9.39
N PRO A 20 20.95 -14.57 8.10
CA PRO A 20 21.89 -14.25 7.05
C PRO A 20 22.55 -12.90 7.38
N ASP A 21 23.88 -12.86 7.29
CA ASP A 21 24.61 -11.62 7.55
C ASP A 21 24.17 -10.55 6.54
N THR A 22 23.31 -9.65 7.00
CA THR A 22 22.88 -8.46 6.24
C THR A 22 23.94 -7.35 6.31
N GLY A 23 25.13 -7.70 6.80
CA GLY A 23 26.30 -6.81 6.83
C GLY A 23 26.72 -6.33 5.45
N GLY A 24 27.32 -5.18 5.38
CA GLY A 24 27.80 -4.57 4.14
C GLY A 24 26.74 -3.76 3.39
N ILE A 25 26.76 -3.85 2.06
CA ILE A 25 26.02 -2.96 1.16
C ILE A 25 24.49 -3.04 1.35
N THR A 26 23.93 -4.24 1.55
CA THR A 26 22.46 -4.42 1.68
C THR A 26 21.93 -3.79 2.96
N GLY A 27 22.61 -3.95 4.10
CA GLY A 27 22.22 -3.30 5.36
C GLY A 27 22.33 -1.77 5.28
N PHE A 28 23.40 -1.27 4.65
CA PHE A 28 23.58 0.17 4.41
C PHE A 28 22.46 0.73 3.51
N LEU A 29 22.14 0.06 2.39
CA LEU A 29 21.09 0.50 1.48
C LEU A 29 19.70 0.48 2.13
N SER A 30 19.38 -0.55 2.92
CA SER A 30 18.14 -0.61 3.68
C SER A 30 18.02 0.51 4.70
N GLY A 31 19.09 0.78 5.47
CA GLY A 31 19.14 1.86 6.44
C GLY A 31 19.03 3.23 5.78
N ALA A 32 19.77 3.47 4.71
CA ALA A 32 19.72 4.71 3.94
C ALA A 32 18.31 4.97 3.37
N SER A 33 17.66 3.94 2.80
CA SER A 33 16.30 4.04 2.29
C SER A 33 15.30 4.34 3.40
N PHE A 34 15.45 3.71 4.58
CA PHE A 34 14.60 4.01 5.72
C PHE A 34 14.72 5.47 6.15
N ILE A 35 15.95 5.97 6.33
CA ILE A 35 16.22 7.37 6.68
C ILE A 35 15.60 8.29 5.62
N TRP A 36 15.75 7.95 4.36
CA TRP A 36 15.30 8.78 3.25
C TRP A 36 13.77 8.95 3.21
N TYR A 37 13.02 7.90 3.45
CA TYR A 37 11.57 7.90 3.25
C TYR A 37 10.74 7.98 4.53
N MET A 38 11.18 7.40 5.64
CA MET A 38 10.36 7.18 6.84
C MET A 38 10.56 8.18 7.97
N THR A 39 11.54 9.08 7.86
CA THR A 39 11.86 10.02 8.96
C THR A 39 10.94 11.23 9.05
N SER A 40 10.05 11.44 8.09
CA SER A 40 9.16 12.61 8.14
C SER A 40 8.09 12.46 9.23
N PRO A 41 7.72 13.54 9.95
CA PRO A 41 6.63 13.52 10.89
C PRO A 41 5.31 13.01 10.29
N ALA A 42 5.07 13.31 9.01
CA ALA A 42 3.91 12.80 8.28
C ALA A 42 3.89 11.26 8.20
N SER A 43 5.04 10.59 8.13
CA SER A 43 5.11 9.12 8.14
C SER A 43 4.64 8.56 9.49
N ALA A 44 5.06 9.19 10.59
CA ALA A 44 4.61 8.82 11.93
C ALA A 44 3.10 9.06 12.12
N ILE A 45 2.59 10.22 11.69
CA ILE A 45 1.16 10.55 11.74
C ILE A 45 0.35 9.58 10.87
N THR A 46 0.81 9.28 9.65
CA THR A 46 0.15 8.30 8.77
C THR A 46 0.08 6.93 9.43
N ASN A 47 1.14 6.52 10.12
CA ASN A 47 1.15 5.26 10.87
C ASN A 47 0.09 5.24 11.99
N MET A 48 -0.09 6.35 12.73
CA MET A 48 -1.16 6.45 13.73
C MET A 48 -2.56 6.28 13.14
N LEU A 49 -2.77 6.66 11.89
CA LEU A 49 -4.04 6.45 11.19
C LEU A 49 -4.32 4.96 10.89
N GLY A 50 -3.35 4.07 11.09
CA GLY A 50 -3.55 2.62 11.02
C GLY A 50 -4.57 2.11 12.06
N VAL A 51 -4.67 2.74 13.24
CA VAL A 51 -5.68 2.37 14.25
C VAL A 51 -7.10 2.56 13.70
N PRO A 52 -7.53 3.73 13.25
CA PRO A 52 -8.87 3.88 12.69
C PRO A 52 -9.04 3.20 11.32
N ALA A 53 -8.00 3.10 10.50
CA ALA A 53 -8.12 2.54 9.15
C ALA A 53 -8.20 1.01 9.13
N VAL A 54 -7.49 0.32 10.02
CA VAL A 54 -7.40 -1.16 10.05
C VAL A 54 -7.77 -1.72 11.41
N GLY A 55 -7.25 -1.16 12.51
CA GLY A 55 -7.52 -1.63 13.88
C GLY A 55 -9.01 -1.58 14.22
N PHE A 56 -9.64 -0.45 13.97
CA PHE A 56 -11.06 -0.28 14.24
C PHE A 56 -11.95 -1.25 13.45
N PRO A 57 -11.83 -1.41 12.12
CA PRO A 57 -12.61 -2.39 11.36
C PRO A 57 -12.46 -3.82 11.86
N VAL A 58 -11.23 -4.24 12.16
CA VAL A 58 -10.95 -5.62 12.60
C VAL A 58 -11.59 -5.91 13.96
N ILE A 59 -11.49 -4.98 14.91
CA ILE A 59 -12.07 -5.18 16.25
C ILE A 59 -13.60 -5.01 16.20
N SER A 60 -14.10 -4.03 15.46
CA SER A 60 -15.53 -3.74 15.35
C SER A 60 -16.33 -4.87 14.72
N ALA A 61 -15.74 -5.62 13.81
CA ALA A 61 -16.34 -6.80 13.20
C ALA A 61 -16.70 -7.89 14.25
N LYS A 62 -15.94 -7.96 15.35
CA LYS A 62 -16.17 -8.95 16.42
C LYS A 62 -17.02 -8.44 17.58
N PHE A 63 -16.90 -7.14 17.91
CA PHE A 63 -17.50 -6.58 19.13
C PHE A 63 -18.53 -5.47 18.86
N GLY A 64 -18.67 -5.03 17.61
CA GLY A 64 -19.54 -3.95 17.18
C GLY A 64 -18.87 -2.58 17.25
N GLY A 65 -19.24 -1.68 16.32
CA GLY A 65 -18.56 -0.40 16.12
C GLY A 65 -18.60 0.54 17.31
N ILE A 66 -19.75 0.71 17.97
CA ILE A 66 -19.92 1.65 19.09
C ILE A 66 -19.04 1.24 20.28
N LYS A 67 -19.05 -0.03 20.66
CA LYS A 67 -18.22 -0.55 21.76
C LYS A 67 -16.75 -0.41 21.45
N THR A 68 -16.33 -0.73 20.23
CA THR A 68 -14.94 -0.60 19.78
C THR A 68 -14.48 0.86 19.82
N MET A 69 -15.28 1.79 19.30
CA MET A 69 -14.97 3.22 19.34
C MET A 69 -14.80 3.73 20.78
N SER A 70 -15.69 3.32 21.68
CA SER A 70 -15.60 3.68 23.10
C SER A 70 -14.33 3.14 23.75
N ALA A 71 -13.99 1.87 23.51
CA ALA A 71 -12.78 1.26 24.07
C ALA A 71 -11.51 1.92 23.51
N MET A 72 -11.43 2.15 22.21
CA MET A 72 -10.28 2.82 21.58
C MET A 72 -10.11 4.26 22.05
N LYS A 73 -11.21 4.99 22.25
CA LYS A 73 -11.19 6.34 22.82
C LYS A 73 -10.68 6.31 24.27
N ASP A 74 -11.12 5.35 25.07
CA ASP A 74 -10.68 5.19 26.47
C ASP A 74 -9.17 4.95 26.54
N TYR A 75 -8.66 3.93 25.84
CA TYR A 75 -7.22 3.65 25.85
C TYR A 75 -6.39 4.69 25.12
N GLY A 76 -6.89 5.32 24.08
CA GLY A 76 -6.24 6.49 23.47
C GLY A 76 -6.09 7.65 24.46
N THR A 77 -7.14 7.90 25.27
CA THR A 77 -7.09 8.91 26.33
C THR A 77 -6.12 8.51 27.45
N LYS A 78 -6.16 7.25 27.90
CA LYS A 78 -5.21 6.70 28.87
C LYS A 78 -3.77 6.83 28.37
N PHE A 79 -3.54 6.51 27.09
CA PHE A 79 -2.23 6.62 26.45
C PHE A 79 -1.70 8.07 26.45
N VAL A 80 -2.51 9.05 26.09
CA VAL A 80 -2.11 10.46 26.15
C VAL A 80 -1.86 10.92 27.60
N ARG A 81 -2.67 10.47 28.55
CA ARG A 81 -2.52 10.80 29.98
C ARG A 81 -1.33 10.13 30.65
N SER A 82 -0.80 9.03 30.08
CA SER A 82 0.37 8.35 30.65
C SER A 82 1.63 9.21 30.65
N GLY A 83 1.67 10.23 29.77
CA GLY A 83 2.77 11.19 29.74
C GLY A 83 4.01 10.68 29.00
N VAL A 84 5.07 11.49 29.07
CA VAL A 84 6.34 11.25 28.35
C VAL A 84 7.48 10.75 29.25
N ARG A 85 7.18 10.49 30.51
CA ARG A 85 8.16 10.02 31.49
C ARG A 85 7.61 8.82 32.27
N ASP A 86 8.52 7.87 32.53
CA ASP A 86 8.22 6.77 33.45
C ASP A 86 8.20 7.27 34.93
N GLU A 87 7.84 6.39 35.84
CA GLU A 87 7.77 6.71 37.27
C GLU A 87 9.14 7.04 37.88
N GLN A 88 10.22 6.60 37.26
CA GLN A 88 11.60 6.93 37.63
C GLN A 88 12.06 8.27 37.04
N GLY A 89 11.19 8.97 36.29
CA GLY A 89 11.49 10.26 35.68
C GLY A 89 12.29 10.18 34.37
N ASN A 90 12.59 8.98 33.84
CA ASN A 90 13.25 8.81 32.58
C ASN A 90 12.30 9.15 31.42
N LEU A 91 12.84 9.66 30.32
CA LEU A 91 12.06 9.90 29.11
C LEU A 91 11.65 8.55 28.52
N ASN A 92 10.38 8.25 28.61
CA ASN A 92 9.73 7.11 27.99
C ASN A 92 8.46 7.62 27.29
N PHE A 93 8.62 8.00 26.04
CA PHE A 93 7.57 8.69 25.27
C PHE A 93 6.30 7.86 25.22
N PHE A 94 5.21 8.43 25.71
CA PHE A 94 3.86 7.90 25.71
C PHE A 94 3.77 6.37 25.63
N SER A 95 3.63 5.73 26.76
CA SER A 95 3.33 4.31 26.87
C SER A 95 2.42 4.10 28.07
N LEU A 96 1.48 3.21 27.97
CA LEU A 96 0.58 2.85 29.08
C LEU A 96 1.36 2.34 30.31
N SER A 97 2.63 1.95 30.13
CA SER A 97 3.51 1.58 31.26
C SER A 97 4.01 2.75 32.09
N ASN A 98 3.94 3.99 31.59
CA ASN A 98 4.49 5.15 32.26
C ASN A 98 3.79 5.53 33.58
N ASN A 99 2.58 5.03 33.79
CA ASN A 99 1.81 5.35 34.99
C ASN A 99 1.05 4.10 35.47
N GLU A 100 1.42 3.58 36.63
CA GLU A 100 0.83 2.36 37.20
C GLU A 100 -0.65 2.51 37.50
N ASN A 101 -1.12 3.73 37.78
CA ASN A 101 -2.50 4.00 38.17
C ASN A 101 -3.48 4.14 36.99
N ILE A 102 -3.01 4.12 35.75
CA ILE A 102 -3.86 4.25 34.54
C ILE A 102 -4.60 2.96 34.23
N LEU A 103 -3.96 1.83 34.50
CA LEU A 103 -4.52 0.49 34.24
C LEU A 103 -4.98 -0.14 35.56
N SER A 104 -6.13 -0.82 35.54
CA SER A 104 -6.54 -1.69 36.63
C SER A 104 -5.57 -2.88 36.76
N LYS A 105 -5.64 -3.60 37.88
CA LYS A 105 -4.76 -4.75 38.13
C LYS A 105 -4.82 -5.80 37.02
N LEU A 106 -6.03 -6.16 36.59
CA LEU A 106 -6.21 -7.14 35.52
C LEU A 106 -5.74 -6.61 34.15
N GLU A 107 -5.97 -5.33 33.87
CA GLU A 107 -5.44 -4.68 32.67
C GLU A 107 -3.91 -4.64 32.66
N ARG A 108 -3.28 -4.40 33.84
CA ARG A 108 -1.82 -4.42 33.99
C ARG A 108 -1.25 -5.81 33.74
N GLU A 109 -1.82 -6.83 34.36
CA GLU A 109 -1.40 -8.23 34.13
C GLU A 109 -1.50 -8.61 32.63
N ALA A 110 -2.56 -8.18 31.96
CA ALA A 110 -2.72 -8.40 30.51
C ALA A 110 -1.67 -7.63 29.70
N TYR A 111 -1.42 -6.36 30.05
CA TYR A 111 -0.41 -5.53 29.40
C TYR A 111 0.99 -6.13 29.54
N ASP A 112 1.37 -6.54 30.77
CA ASP A 112 2.66 -7.17 31.05
C ASP A 112 2.82 -8.48 30.26
N LYS A 113 1.73 -9.22 30.09
CA LYS A 113 1.73 -10.43 29.24
C LYS A 113 1.94 -10.09 27.75
N PHE A 114 1.37 -9.01 27.26
CA PHE A 114 1.61 -8.56 25.87
C PHE A 114 3.06 -8.11 25.66
N VAL A 115 3.66 -7.47 26.66
CA VAL A 115 5.09 -7.10 26.63
C VAL A 115 5.96 -8.37 26.66
N ALA A 116 5.70 -9.28 27.61
CA ALA A 116 6.46 -10.53 27.74
C ALA A 116 6.40 -11.42 26.49
N ASP A 117 5.26 -11.44 25.82
CA ASP A 117 5.07 -12.21 24.58
C ASP A 117 5.53 -11.43 23.32
N GLY A 118 6.08 -10.23 23.46
CA GLY A 118 6.60 -9.40 22.36
C GLY A 118 5.54 -8.84 21.41
N VAL A 119 4.25 -8.86 21.78
CA VAL A 119 3.15 -8.41 20.92
C VAL A 119 3.26 -6.91 20.60
N LEU A 120 3.76 -6.12 21.54
CA LEU A 120 3.87 -4.67 21.41
C LEU A 120 5.14 -4.21 20.70
N ASP A 121 6.18 -5.06 20.65
CA ASP A 121 7.51 -4.68 20.16
C ASP A 121 7.82 -5.18 18.72
N VAL A 122 6.93 -5.95 18.09
CA VAL A 122 7.08 -6.41 16.70
C VAL A 122 6.79 -5.27 15.73
N THR A 123 7.65 -4.26 15.72
CA THR A 123 7.49 -3.08 14.86
C THR A 123 8.33 -3.18 13.59
N LEU A 124 7.85 -2.55 12.52
CA LEU A 124 8.56 -2.52 11.23
C LEU A 124 9.99 -1.94 11.34
N PRO A 125 10.25 -0.87 12.10
CA PRO A 125 11.61 -0.35 12.28
C PRO A 125 12.56 -1.35 12.95
N HIS A 126 12.11 -2.10 13.93
CA HIS A 126 12.94 -3.11 14.62
C HIS A 126 13.51 -4.13 13.64
N ASP A 127 12.69 -4.56 12.69
CA ASP A 127 13.08 -5.54 11.70
C ASP A 127 13.95 -4.97 10.57
N ILE A 128 13.59 -3.79 10.04
CA ILE A 128 14.32 -3.18 8.92
C ILE A 128 15.73 -2.78 9.36
N VAL A 129 15.87 -2.25 10.56
CA VAL A 129 17.10 -1.66 11.06
C VAL A 129 18.00 -2.68 11.76
N GLY A 130 17.46 -3.89 12.02
CA GLY A 130 18.18 -4.90 12.80
C GLY A 130 18.46 -4.46 14.24
N LEU A 131 17.60 -3.63 14.84
CA LEU A 131 17.74 -3.17 16.22
C LEU A 131 17.68 -4.32 17.24
N ALA A 132 17.06 -5.43 16.85
CA ALA A 132 17.00 -6.64 17.67
C ALA A 132 18.25 -7.51 17.59
N GLU A 133 19.18 -7.24 16.67
CA GLU A 133 20.39 -8.03 16.48
C GLU A 133 21.56 -7.47 17.31
N THR A 134 22.33 -8.34 17.94
CA THR A 134 23.55 -7.93 18.66
C THR A 134 24.57 -7.40 17.63
N PRO A 135 25.08 -6.16 17.76
CA PRO A 135 25.98 -5.60 16.78
C PRO A 135 27.34 -6.32 16.79
N SER A 136 27.74 -6.87 15.66
CA SER A 136 29.01 -7.61 15.49
C SER A 136 30.22 -6.70 15.32
N THR A 137 30.05 -5.39 15.11
CA THR A 137 31.12 -4.41 14.93
C THR A 137 30.77 -3.06 15.54
N LEU A 138 31.80 -2.23 15.88
CA LEU A 138 31.61 -0.86 16.39
C LEU A 138 30.85 0.03 15.38
N TYR A 139 31.05 -0.20 14.09
CA TYR A 139 30.31 0.49 13.04
C TYR A 139 28.81 0.14 13.08
N LYS A 140 28.48 -1.14 13.18
CA LYS A 140 27.08 -1.59 13.32
C LYS A 140 26.43 -1.02 14.59
N ALA A 141 27.14 -0.98 15.70
CA ALA A 141 26.65 -0.40 16.95
C ALA A 141 26.38 1.11 16.84
N ARG A 142 27.24 1.87 16.16
CA ARG A 142 27.00 3.32 15.92
C ARG A 142 25.82 3.52 14.96
N MET A 143 25.75 2.75 13.90
CA MET A 143 24.64 2.82 12.94
C MET A 143 23.32 2.48 13.61
N GLN A 144 23.27 1.44 14.45
CA GLN A 144 22.07 1.09 15.23
C GLN A 144 21.64 2.24 16.16
N LYS A 145 22.55 2.94 16.82
CA LYS A 145 22.21 4.12 17.65
C LYS A 145 21.62 5.25 16.80
N VAL A 146 22.23 5.59 15.67
CA VAL A 146 21.71 6.61 14.74
C VAL A 146 20.33 6.20 14.23
N MET A 147 20.18 4.96 13.82
CA MET A 147 18.92 4.43 13.30
C MET A 147 17.84 4.39 14.40
N GLY A 148 18.20 4.05 15.64
CA GLY A 148 17.29 4.12 16.80
C GLY A 148 16.73 5.53 17.00
N TRP A 149 17.57 6.54 16.91
CA TRP A 149 17.13 7.95 17.01
C TRP A 149 16.24 8.37 15.83
N VAL A 150 16.63 8.00 14.64
CA VAL A 150 15.96 8.41 13.40
C VAL A 150 14.62 7.69 13.21
N SER A 151 14.53 6.42 13.59
CA SER A 151 13.30 5.62 13.51
C SER A 151 12.36 5.85 14.69
N PHE A 152 12.82 6.53 15.72
CA PHE A 152 12.12 6.71 16.98
C PHE A 152 10.68 7.23 16.83
N PRO A 153 10.37 8.31 16.07
CA PRO A 153 9.00 8.79 15.92
C PRO A 153 8.06 7.74 15.32
N PHE A 154 8.55 6.98 14.33
CA PHE A 154 7.78 5.94 13.70
C PHE A 154 7.58 4.73 14.63
N HIS A 155 8.62 4.32 15.33
CA HIS A 155 8.57 3.22 16.31
C HIS A 155 7.58 3.51 17.44
N VAL A 156 7.63 4.72 18.03
CA VAL A 156 6.72 5.13 19.10
C VAL A 156 5.27 5.11 18.64
N THR A 157 4.98 5.63 17.44
CA THR A 157 3.61 5.62 16.92
C THR A 157 3.10 4.21 16.61
N GLU A 158 3.96 3.33 16.13
CA GLU A 158 3.58 1.93 15.88
C GLU A 158 3.33 1.16 17.18
N ARG A 159 4.17 1.37 18.20
CA ARG A 159 3.95 0.80 19.53
C ARG A 159 2.66 1.33 20.14
N ALA A 160 2.41 2.63 20.05
CA ALA A 160 1.15 3.25 20.50
C ALA A 160 -0.08 2.60 19.87
N ASN A 161 -0.04 2.39 18.56
CA ASN A 161 -1.11 1.72 17.84
C ASN A 161 -1.37 0.32 18.40
N ARG A 162 -0.30 -0.45 18.63
CA ARG A 162 -0.41 -1.80 19.18
C ARG A 162 -0.93 -1.80 20.61
N GLU A 163 -0.49 -0.87 21.47
CA GLU A 163 -0.99 -0.73 22.83
C GLU A 163 -2.49 -0.40 22.85
N ILE A 164 -2.93 0.57 22.06
CA ILE A 164 -4.35 0.98 21.98
C ILE A 164 -5.20 -0.18 21.45
N VAL A 165 -4.77 -0.83 20.40
CA VAL A 165 -5.50 -1.93 19.76
C VAL A 165 -5.57 -3.14 20.69
N ALA A 166 -4.44 -3.58 21.26
CA ALA A 166 -4.38 -4.75 22.13
C ALA A 166 -5.23 -4.57 23.38
N MET A 167 -5.11 -3.42 24.05
CA MET A 167 -5.86 -3.16 25.27
C MET A 167 -7.36 -2.95 25.02
N SER A 168 -7.74 -2.32 23.88
CA SER A 168 -9.14 -2.22 23.49
C SER A 168 -9.75 -3.58 23.18
N ALA A 169 -9.03 -4.42 22.45
CA ALA A 169 -9.46 -5.77 22.14
C ALA A 169 -9.58 -6.64 23.40
N TYR A 170 -8.60 -6.52 24.33
CA TYR A 170 -8.61 -7.21 25.61
C TYR A 170 -9.86 -6.84 26.44
N LYS A 171 -10.12 -5.55 26.63
CA LYS A 171 -11.28 -5.08 27.40
C LYS A 171 -12.58 -5.65 26.84
N LEU A 172 -12.79 -5.52 25.54
CA LEU A 172 -14.03 -5.97 24.88
C LEU A 172 -14.17 -7.50 24.93
N ALA A 173 -13.06 -8.23 24.76
CA ALA A 173 -13.08 -9.69 24.88
C ALA A 173 -13.34 -10.15 26.31
N PHE A 174 -12.72 -9.48 27.31
CA PHE A 174 -12.91 -9.78 28.72
C PHE A 174 -14.38 -9.55 29.14
N GLU A 175 -14.95 -8.39 28.81
CA GLU A 175 -16.35 -8.08 29.08
C GLU A 175 -17.30 -9.10 28.40
N LYS A 176 -17.03 -9.47 27.15
CA LYS A 176 -17.82 -10.47 26.42
C LYS A 176 -17.74 -11.85 27.07
N ASN A 177 -16.54 -12.28 27.50
CA ASN A 177 -16.34 -13.57 28.12
C ASN A 177 -17.04 -13.64 29.49
N LEU A 178 -16.94 -12.60 30.32
CA LEU A 178 -17.69 -12.52 31.57
C LEU A 178 -19.21 -12.60 31.35
N ALA A 179 -19.71 -11.84 30.36
CA ALA A 179 -21.14 -11.90 30.00
C ALA A 179 -21.59 -13.27 29.50
N SER A 180 -20.65 -14.07 28.96
CA SER A 180 -20.88 -15.44 28.51
C SER A 180 -20.77 -16.49 29.64
N GLY A 181 -20.54 -16.06 30.89
CA GLY A 181 -20.53 -16.92 32.08
C GLY A 181 -19.19 -17.57 32.40
N TYR A 182 -18.10 -17.07 31.83
CA TYR A 182 -16.74 -17.54 32.19
C TYR A 182 -16.32 -17.05 33.57
N THR A 183 -15.53 -17.84 34.27
CA THR A 183 -14.85 -17.37 35.49
C THR A 183 -13.89 -16.23 35.13
N GLU A 184 -13.58 -15.35 36.06
CA GLU A 184 -12.71 -14.19 35.85
C GLU A 184 -11.33 -14.60 35.26
N ALA A 185 -10.73 -15.65 35.85
CA ALA A 185 -9.42 -16.16 35.39
C ALA A 185 -9.48 -16.74 33.94
N ALA A 186 -10.53 -17.50 33.63
CA ALA A 186 -10.73 -18.06 32.30
C ALA A 186 -11.05 -16.95 31.29
N ALA A 187 -11.88 -15.98 31.67
CA ALA A 187 -12.21 -14.80 30.87
C ALA A 187 -10.96 -13.99 30.53
N GLN A 188 -10.08 -13.76 31.52
CA GLN A 188 -8.82 -13.06 31.35
C GLN A 188 -7.88 -13.78 30.38
N LYS A 189 -7.63 -15.07 30.59
CA LYS A 189 -6.77 -15.89 29.71
C LYS A 189 -7.24 -15.82 28.25
N LYS A 190 -8.52 -16.09 28.03
CA LYS A 190 -9.13 -16.08 26.69
C LYS A 190 -9.15 -14.68 26.07
N ALA A 191 -9.35 -13.63 26.87
CA ALA A 191 -9.31 -12.25 26.40
C ALA A 191 -7.91 -11.86 25.94
N ILE A 192 -6.85 -12.26 26.64
CA ILE A 192 -5.46 -12.04 26.25
C ILE A 192 -5.17 -12.72 24.90
N GLU A 193 -5.56 -13.98 24.72
CA GLU A 193 -5.37 -14.71 23.45
C GLU A 193 -6.12 -14.04 22.29
N THR A 194 -7.39 -13.68 22.52
CA THR A 194 -8.21 -12.96 21.52
C THR A 194 -7.59 -11.61 21.16
N ALA A 195 -7.11 -10.86 22.12
CA ALA A 195 -6.48 -9.56 21.90
C ALA A 195 -5.18 -9.68 21.09
N LYS A 196 -4.35 -10.70 21.36
CA LYS A 196 -3.14 -11.00 20.57
C LYS A 196 -3.51 -11.27 19.11
N ASP A 197 -4.46 -12.18 18.87
CA ASP A 197 -4.90 -12.54 17.52
C ASP A 197 -5.41 -11.32 16.75
N LEU A 198 -6.27 -10.50 17.37
CA LEU A 198 -6.79 -9.28 16.74
C LEU A 198 -5.70 -8.22 16.51
N THR A 199 -4.73 -8.10 17.43
CA THR A 199 -3.59 -7.19 17.26
C THR A 199 -2.72 -7.60 16.08
N TYR A 200 -2.36 -8.88 15.96
CA TYR A 200 -1.60 -9.37 14.82
C TYR A 200 -2.36 -9.29 13.49
N LYS A 201 -3.68 -9.49 13.50
CA LYS A 201 -4.51 -9.34 12.30
C LYS A 201 -4.62 -7.89 11.83
N SER A 202 -4.63 -6.93 12.74
CA SER A 202 -4.87 -5.51 12.41
C SER A 202 -3.60 -4.69 12.29
N MET A 203 -2.60 -4.93 13.16
CA MET A 203 -1.33 -4.21 13.19
C MET A 203 -0.21 -5.01 12.51
N PHE A 204 -0.55 -6.18 11.98
CA PHE A 204 0.31 -7.12 11.29
C PHE A 204 1.50 -7.63 12.13
N ASP A 205 2.03 -8.78 11.75
CA ASP A 205 3.22 -9.34 12.35
C ASP A 205 4.40 -9.19 11.39
N TYR A 206 5.29 -8.26 11.72
CA TYR A 206 6.51 -7.99 10.95
C TYR A 206 7.70 -8.84 11.36
N SER A 207 7.52 -9.81 12.27
CA SER A 207 8.59 -10.68 12.71
C SER A 207 9.19 -11.51 11.58
N THR A 208 10.45 -11.83 11.67
CA THR A 208 11.17 -12.66 10.69
C THR A 208 10.52 -14.03 10.50
N LEU A 209 9.84 -14.55 11.54
CA LEU A 209 9.12 -15.82 11.51
C LEU A 209 7.95 -15.84 10.52
N ASN A 210 7.23 -14.75 10.43
CA ASN A 210 6.03 -14.63 9.59
C ASN A 210 6.30 -14.08 8.19
N LYS A 211 7.57 -13.74 7.89
CA LYS A 211 7.93 -13.31 6.55
C LYS A 211 7.94 -14.46 5.55
N PRO A 212 7.41 -14.27 4.35
CA PRO A 212 7.62 -15.18 3.25
C PRO A 212 9.11 -15.34 2.94
N ARG A 213 9.51 -16.51 2.43
CA ARG A 213 10.91 -16.81 2.11
C ARG A 213 11.58 -15.81 1.19
N TYR A 214 10.84 -15.24 0.23
CA TYR A 214 11.39 -14.26 -0.69
C TYR A 214 11.76 -12.93 -0.02
N PHE A 215 11.12 -12.55 1.10
CA PHE A 215 11.56 -11.39 1.92
C PHE A 215 12.83 -11.67 2.73
N GLN A 216 13.21 -12.93 2.88
CA GLN A 216 14.38 -13.32 3.65
C GLN A 216 15.67 -13.27 2.81
N HIS A 217 15.54 -13.25 1.48
CA HIS A 217 16.68 -13.15 0.58
C HIS A 217 17.29 -11.74 0.64
N PRO A 218 18.63 -11.59 0.85
CA PRO A 218 19.25 -10.28 1.08
C PRO A 218 18.95 -9.21 0.02
N ALA A 219 19.01 -9.56 -1.27
CA ALA A 219 18.69 -8.64 -2.35
C ALA A 219 17.20 -8.26 -2.40
N LEU A 220 16.30 -9.24 -2.23
CA LEU A 220 14.85 -9.00 -2.23
C LEU A 220 14.40 -8.25 -0.98
N LYS A 221 15.08 -8.40 0.16
CA LYS A 221 14.85 -7.61 1.38
C LYS A 221 14.98 -6.11 1.10
N VAL A 222 15.95 -5.70 0.32
CA VAL A 222 16.16 -4.29 -0.06
C VAL A 222 15.09 -3.80 -1.02
N ILE A 223 14.77 -4.59 -2.05
CA ILE A 223 13.78 -4.25 -3.08
C ILE A 223 12.37 -4.15 -2.47
N LEU A 224 12.02 -5.09 -1.60
CA LEU A 224 10.68 -5.23 -1.03
C LEU A 224 10.55 -4.57 0.35
N GLN A 225 11.52 -3.79 0.79
CA GLN A 225 11.63 -3.24 2.14
C GLN A 225 10.33 -2.66 2.71
N PHE A 226 9.56 -1.91 1.90
CA PHE A 226 8.28 -1.31 2.32
C PHE A 226 7.05 -2.04 1.78
N LYS A 227 7.22 -3.20 1.11
CA LYS A 227 6.12 -3.98 0.54
C LYS A 227 5.49 -4.97 1.52
N GLN A 228 6.06 -5.12 2.71
CA GLN A 228 5.54 -6.04 3.72
C GLN A 228 4.14 -5.62 4.20
N PHE A 229 3.90 -4.32 4.40
CA PHE A 229 2.56 -3.80 4.68
C PHE A 229 1.58 -4.14 3.55
N SER A 230 1.98 -3.90 2.30
CA SER A 230 1.15 -4.20 1.11
C SER A 230 0.76 -5.67 1.04
N GLN A 231 1.70 -6.56 1.32
CA GLN A 231 1.45 -8.01 1.36
C GLN A 231 0.47 -8.39 2.46
N GLN A 232 0.69 -7.91 3.69
CA GLN A 232 -0.17 -8.22 4.83
C GLN A 232 -1.60 -7.66 4.62
N MET A 233 -1.71 -6.46 4.08
CA MET A 233 -3.01 -5.86 3.75
C MET A 233 -3.72 -6.64 2.65
N THR A 234 -3.01 -7.02 1.58
CA THR A 234 -3.57 -7.87 0.51
C THR A 234 -4.07 -9.20 1.07
N TYR A 235 -3.28 -9.82 1.95
CA TYR A 235 -3.67 -11.05 2.61
C TYR A 235 -4.91 -10.86 3.50
N LEU A 236 -4.98 -9.79 4.30
CA LEU A 236 -6.14 -9.48 5.14
C LEU A 236 -7.42 -9.32 4.29
N LEU A 237 -7.35 -8.56 3.20
CA LEU A 237 -8.48 -8.33 2.31
C LEU A 237 -8.90 -9.62 1.57
N ALA A 238 -7.96 -10.33 0.97
CA ALA A 238 -8.22 -11.58 0.25
C ALA A 238 -8.79 -12.66 1.18
N ARG A 239 -8.21 -12.81 2.36
CA ARG A 239 -8.70 -13.74 3.39
C ARG A 239 -10.11 -13.33 3.87
N SER A 240 -10.35 -12.05 4.15
CA SER A 240 -11.67 -11.58 4.56
C SER A 240 -12.71 -11.78 3.47
N ALA A 241 -12.36 -11.56 2.20
CA ALA A 241 -13.22 -11.84 1.06
C ALA A 241 -13.53 -13.35 0.95
N TYR A 242 -12.51 -14.19 1.03
CA TYR A 242 -12.67 -15.64 0.99
C TYR A 242 -13.54 -16.17 2.14
N GLU A 243 -13.27 -15.76 3.39
CA GLU A 243 -14.03 -16.14 4.58
C GLU A 243 -15.47 -15.60 4.54
N SER A 244 -15.69 -14.44 3.90
CA SER A 244 -17.03 -13.82 3.78
C SER A 244 -17.98 -14.60 2.88
N ILE A 245 -17.45 -15.16 1.78
CA ILE A 245 -18.20 -16.06 0.88
C ILE A 245 -18.43 -17.38 1.61
N GLY A 246 -17.40 -17.87 2.28
CA GLY A 246 -17.39 -19.08 3.09
C GLY A 246 -17.54 -20.36 2.26
N ARG A 247 -17.03 -21.45 2.78
CA ARG A 247 -17.37 -22.78 2.26
C ARG A 247 -18.82 -23.10 2.60
N ASN A 248 -19.55 -23.72 1.67
CA ASN A 248 -20.80 -24.38 2.02
C ASN A 248 -20.41 -25.64 2.81
N TYR A 249 -20.74 -25.63 4.10
CA TYR A 249 -20.57 -26.79 4.95
C TYR A 249 -21.86 -27.61 4.89
N PRO A 250 -21.84 -28.83 4.32
CA PRO A 250 -22.95 -29.75 4.44
C PRO A 250 -23.12 -30.17 5.91
N PRO A 251 -24.30 -30.64 6.31
CA PRO A 251 -24.50 -31.16 7.65
C PRO A 251 -23.42 -32.21 7.99
N ILE A 252 -22.82 -32.09 9.18
CA ILE A 252 -21.70 -32.97 9.57
C ILE A 252 -22.10 -34.45 9.53
N GLN A 253 -23.37 -34.77 9.82
CA GLN A 253 -23.88 -36.13 9.75
C GLN A 253 -23.85 -36.70 8.33
N GLU A 254 -24.08 -35.88 7.32
CA GLU A 254 -24.00 -36.29 5.90
C GLU A 254 -22.54 -36.62 5.54
N LEU A 255 -21.57 -35.83 5.99
CA LEU A 255 -20.15 -36.10 5.74
C LEU A 255 -19.66 -37.35 6.49
N ILE A 256 -20.14 -37.56 7.73
CA ILE A 256 -19.85 -38.77 8.50
C ILE A 256 -20.46 -39.99 7.81
N ALA A 257 -21.70 -39.90 7.32
CA ALA A 257 -22.33 -40.97 6.58
C ALA A 257 -21.56 -41.31 5.29
N LYS A 258 -21.20 -40.31 4.49
CA LYS A 258 -20.37 -40.48 3.29
C LYS A 258 -19.00 -41.10 3.61
N ARG A 259 -18.37 -40.71 4.72
CA ARG A 259 -17.13 -41.34 5.18
C ARG A 259 -17.29 -42.81 5.52
N ASN A 260 -18.35 -43.14 6.27
CA ASN A 260 -18.62 -44.51 6.67
C ASN A 260 -18.98 -45.38 5.45
N GLU A 261 -19.73 -44.88 4.50
CA GLU A 261 -20.03 -45.54 3.22
C GLU A 261 -18.74 -45.76 2.40
N ALA A 262 -17.89 -44.74 2.29
CA ALA A 262 -16.61 -44.87 1.62
C ALA A 262 -15.72 -45.93 2.28
N MET A 263 -15.69 -46.01 3.62
CA MET A 263 -14.95 -47.04 4.37
C MET A 263 -15.50 -48.45 4.11
N ASN A 264 -16.84 -48.60 4.09
CA ASN A 264 -17.48 -49.89 3.82
C ASN A 264 -17.22 -50.37 2.39
N ASN A 265 -17.10 -49.46 1.44
CA ASN A 265 -16.83 -49.75 0.03
C ASN A 265 -15.34 -49.81 -0.31
N ASN A 266 -14.46 -49.83 0.68
CA ASN A 266 -12.98 -49.78 0.52
C ASN A 266 -12.50 -48.63 -0.38
N SER A 267 -13.25 -47.54 -0.43
CA SER A 267 -12.95 -46.30 -1.16
C SER A 267 -12.55 -45.18 -0.21
N LYS A 268 -11.94 -44.11 -0.74
CA LYS A 268 -11.60 -42.93 0.06
C LYS A 268 -12.67 -41.84 -0.16
N LEU A 269 -12.99 -41.11 0.91
CA LEU A 269 -13.77 -39.89 0.81
C LEU A 269 -13.08 -38.91 -0.18
N SER A 270 -13.85 -38.11 -0.89
CA SER A 270 -13.22 -37.10 -1.75
C SER A 270 -12.30 -36.19 -0.94
N GLN A 271 -11.18 -35.76 -1.52
CA GLN A 271 -10.23 -34.90 -0.82
C GLN A 271 -10.91 -33.64 -0.25
N LYS A 272 -11.81 -33.05 -1.00
CA LYS A 272 -12.58 -31.88 -0.59
C LYS A 272 -13.49 -32.15 0.62
N ASP A 273 -14.23 -33.28 0.62
CA ASP A 273 -15.11 -33.64 1.73
C ASP A 273 -14.30 -34.02 2.97
N GLN A 274 -13.12 -34.62 2.79
CA GLN A 274 -12.21 -34.94 3.89
C GLN A 274 -11.66 -33.67 4.56
N GLU A 275 -11.27 -32.67 3.78
CA GLU A 275 -10.82 -31.37 4.29
C GLU A 275 -11.95 -30.67 5.06
N ILE A 276 -13.17 -30.65 4.51
CA ILE A 276 -14.32 -30.04 5.17
C ILE A 276 -14.66 -30.77 6.47
N LEU A 277 -14.62 -32.09 6.47
CA LEU A 277 -14.90 -32.89 7.66
C LEU A 277 -13.86 -32.64 8.75
N ASN A 278 -12.58 -32.59 8.41
CA ASN A 278 -11.51 -32.28 9.35
C ASN A 278 -11.70 -30.89 9.97
N GLU A 279 -12.01 -29.87 9.14
CA GLU A 279 -12.26 -28.51 9.60
C GLU A 279 -13.45 -28.44 10.56
N LEU A 280 -14.56 -29.13 10.24
CA LEU A 280 -15.73 -29.19 11.12
C LEU A 280 -15.44 -29.91 12.43
N MET A 281 -14.62 -30.97 12.39
CA MET A 281 -14.20 -31.69 13.59
C MET A 281 -13.32 -30.84 14.49
N ASP A 282 -12.40 -30.06 13.92
CA ASP A 282 -11.56 -29.12 14.67
C ASP A 282 -12.40 -28.02 15.33
N ILE A 283 -13.38 -27.45 14.61
CA ILE A 283 -14.33 -26.46 15.18
C ILE A 283 -15.08 -27.10 16.37
N ARG A 284 -15.59 -28.32 16.22
CA ARG A 284 -16.31 -29.02 17.29
C ARG A 284 -15.44 -29.31 18.49
N GLN A 285 -14.19 -29.74 18.26
CA GLN A 285 -13.23 -29.96 19.34
C GLN A 285 -12.95 -28.66 20.10
N THR A 286 -12.79 -27.55 19.37
CA THR A 286 -12.59 -26.22 19.97
C THR A 286 -13.79 -25.82 20.84
N ILE A 287 -15.03 -26.02 20.35
CA ILE A 287 -16.25 -25.73 21.12
C ILE A 287 -16.34 -26.62 22.37
N LEU A 288 -16.02 -27.90 22.26
CA LEU A 288 -16.05 -28.84 23.38
C LEU A 288 -14.96 -28.53 24.42
N ALA A 289 -13.75 -28.19 23.97
CA ALA A 289 -12.67 -27.78 24.86
C ALA A 289 -13.05 -26.50 25.61
N ASP A 290 -13.58 -25.52 24.91
CA ASP A 290 -14.08 -24.27 25.47
C ASP A 290 -15.20 -24.49 26.50
N HIS A 291 -16.13 -25.40 26.22
CA HIS A 291 -17.19 -25.76 27.16
C HIS A 291 -16.64 -26.45 28.43
N ARG A 292 -15.65 -27.34 28.29
CA ARG A 292 -15.04 -28.05 29.44
C ARG A 292 -14.23 -27.12 30.32
N GLU A 293 -13.42 -26.25 29.73
CA GLU A 293 -12.55 -25.35 30.49
C GLU A 293 -13.31 -24.26 31.24
N ASN A 294 -14.43 -23.81 30.71
CA ASN A 294 -15.05 -22.55 31.10
C ASN A 294 -16.42 -22.69 31.76
N LYS A 295 -17.03 -23.87 31.71
CA LYS A 295 -18.33 -24.15 32.33
C LYS A 295 -18.24 -25.34 33.28
N THR A 296 -17.30 -25.25 34.21
CA THR A 296 -17.13 -26.25 35.28
C THR A 296 -18.43 -26.45 36.02
N GLY A 297 -19.02 -27.64 35.91
CA GLY A 297 -20.28 -28.01 36.57
C GLY A 297 -21.53 -28.00 35.66
N GLN A 298 -21.41 -27.66 34.39
CA GLN A 298 -22.50 -27.82 33.43
C GLN A 298 -22.43 -29.23 32.77
N PRO A 299 -23.60 -29.82 32.44
CA PRO A 299 -23.60 -31.09 31.72
C PRO A 299 -22.91 -30.98 30.37
N PRO A 300 -22.33 -32.08 29.84
CA PRO A 300 -21.76 -32.06 28.51
C PRO A 300 -22.81 -31.69 27.47
N LEU A 301 -22.38 -30.96 26.44
CA LEU A 301 -23.27 -30.56 25.33
C LEU A 301 -23.87 -31.79 24.66
N THR A 302 -25.15 -31.77 24.44
CA THR A 302 -25.84 -32.77 23.60
C THR A 302 -25.39 -32.61 22.15
N GLU A 303 -25.57 -33.65 21.34
CA GLU A 303 -25.19 -33.60 19.91
C GLU A 303 -25.93 -32.50 19.13
N GLU A 304 -27.22 -32.23 19.50
CA GLU A 304 -28.01 -31.15 18.90
C GLU A 304 -27.45 -29.77 19.27
N GLU A 305 -27.13 -29.58 20.54
CA GLU A 305 -26.53 -28.33 21.04
C GLU A 305 -25.16 -28.07 20.40
N LEU A 306 -24.35 -29.13 20.24
CA LEU A 306 -23.05 -29.03 19.60
C LEU A 306 -23.16 -28.71 18.11
N ASN A 307 -24.14 -29.29 17.40
CA ASN A 307 -24.44 -28.96 16.00
C ASN A 307 -24.90 -27.53 15.85
N LYS A 308 -25.79 -27.07 16.73
CA LYS A 308 -26.25 -25.67 16.76
C LYS A 308 -25.07 -24.72 17.02
N ALA A 309 -24.27 -24.99 18.05
CA ALA A 309 -23.10 -24.18 18.37
C ALA A 309 -22.08 -24.14 17.21
N THR A 310 -21.89 -25.27 16.51
CA THR A 310 -21.00 -25.32 15.32
C THR A 310 -21.53 -24.44 14.19
N ASN A 311 -22.83 -24.52 13.90
CA ASN A 311 -23.46 -23.69 12.85
C ASN A 311 -23.44 -22.20 13.21
N ASP A 312 -23.70 -21.85 14.47
CA ASP A 312 -23.63 -20.49 14.98
C ASP A 312 -22.20 -19.94 14.89
N PHE A 313 -21.20 -20.76 15.24
CA PHE A 313 -19.78 -20.41 15.11
C PHE A 313 -19.41 -20.07 13.65
N ILE A 314 -19.81 -20.92 12.69
CA ILE A 314 -19.55 -20.71 11.26
C ILE A 314 -20.25 -19.45 10.75
N LYS A 315 -21.51 -19.24 11.15
CA LYS A 315 -22.31 -18.06 10.77
C LYS A 315 -21.68 -16.77 11.31
N ASP A 316 -21.25 -16.79 12.57
CA ASP A 316 -20.59 -15.65 13.20
C ASP A 316 -19.23 -15.35 12.55
N ALA A 317 -18.43 -16.36 12.23
CA ALA A 317 -17.17 -16.21 11.52
C ALA A 317 -17.36 -15.56 10.13
N LYS A 318 -18.38 -16.00 9.37
CA LYS A 318 -18.74 -15.39 8.07
C LYS A 318 -19.19 -13.94 8.22
N ARG A 319 -20.00 -13.65 9.24
CA ARG A 319 -20.45 -12.28 9.52
C ARG A 319 -19.27 -11.40 9.89
N GLU A 320 -18.40 -11.84 10.80
CA GLU A 320 -17.20 -11.13 11.21
C GLU A 320 -16.29 -10.84 10.00
N ALA A 321 -16.11 -11.80 9.10
CA ALA A 321 -15.31 -11.61 7.90
C ALA A 321 -15.92 -10.56 6.93
N ARG A 322 -17.26 -10.56 6.75
CA ARG A 322 -17.95 -9.54 5.94
C ARG A 322 -17.85 -8.15 6.55
N GLU A 323 -18.08 -8.03 7.85
CA GLU A 323 -18.00 -6.76 8.57
C GLU A 323 -16.58 -6.21 8.58
N ARG A 324 -15.57 -7.09 8.71
CA ARG A 324 -14.15 -6.72 8.62
C ARG A 324 -13.79 -6.20 7.23
N LEU A 325 -14.19 -6.92 6.17
CA LEU A 325 -13.96 -6.50 4.79
C LEU A 325 -14.64 -5.16 4.51
N ALA A 326 -15.94 -5.07 4.78
CA ALA A 326 -16.73 -3.87 4.54
C ALA A 326 -16.23 -2.68 5.37
N GLY A 327 -15.86 -2.91 6.64
CA GLY A 327 -15.31 -1.90 7.51
C GLY A 327 -13.94 -1.38 7.02
N THR A 328 -13.04 -2.28 6.60
CA THR A 328 -11.73 -1.88 6.08
C THR A 328 -11.86 -1.09 4.77
N LEU A 329 -12.70 -1.53 3.85
CA LEU A 329 -12.96 -0.80 2.61
C LEU A 329 -13.68 0.53 2.88
N GLY A 330 -14.66 0.54 3.80
CA GLY A 330 -15.37 1.75 4.20
C GLY A 330 -14.46 2.79 4.84
N MET A 331 -13.57 2.39 5.74
CA MET A 331 -12.59 3.31 6.33
C MET A 331 -11.57 3.80 5.29
N THR A 332 -11.14 2.94 4.37
CA THR A 332 -10.31 3.38 3.25
C THR A 332 -11.03 4.45 2.40
N ALA A 333 -12.31 4.25 2.12
CA ALA A 333 -13.10 5.26 1.39
C ALA A 333 -13.26 6.57 2.18
N VAL A 334 -13.39 6.52 3.50
CA VAL A 334 -13.41 7.73 4.35
C VAL A 334 -12.10 8.50 4.29
N PHE A 335 -10.96 7.82 4.30
CA PHE A 335 -9.64 8.45 4.30
C PHE A 335 -9.16 8.84 2.90
N ALA A 336 -9.34 7.97 1.92
CA ALA A 336 -8.75 8.08 0.58
C ALA A 336 -9.79 8.20 -0.55
N GLY A 337 -11.07 8.17 -0.23
CA GLY A 337 -12.16 8.20 -1.20
C GLY A 337 -12.30 6.89 -1.99
N ALA A 338 -13.22 6.89 -2.94
CA ALA A 338 -13.45 5.74 -3.81
C ALA A 338 -12.22 5.42 -4.67
N THR A 339 -11.50 6.45 -5.14
CA THR A 339 -10.27 6.29 -5.94
C THR A 339 -9.11 5.67 -5.14
N GLY A 340 -9.18 5.68 -3.82
CA GLY A 340 -8.22 5.04 -2.92
C GLY A 340 -8.52 3.57 -2.61
N LEU A 341 -9.62 3.02 -3.08
CA LEU A 341 -9.97 1.61 -2.87
C LEU A 341 -9.00 0.66 -3.59
N PRO A 342 -8.77 -0.54 -3.06
CA PRO A 342 -7.92 -1.53 -3.70
C PRO A 342 -8.40 -1.84 -5.12
N MET A 343 -7.46 -1.96 -6.05
CA MET A 343 -7.73 -2.31 -7.45
C MET A 343 -8.60 -1.29 -8.21
N TRP A 344 -8.79 -0.07 -7.70
CA TRP A 344 -9.51 0.99 -8.42
C TRP A 344 -8.97 1.21 -9.83
N TRP A 345 -7.63 1.18 -10.00
CA TRP A 345 -6.97 1.28 -11.30
C TRP A 345 -7.45 0.22 -12.30
N MET A 346 -7.79 -0.98 -11.82
CA MET A 346 -8.32 -2.05 -12.66
C MET A 346 -9.76 -1.74 -13.08
N VAL A 347 -10.59 -1.26 -12.14
CA VAL A 347 -11.97 -0.83 -12.43
C VAL A 347 -11.94 0.30 -13.44
N SER A 348 -11.12 1.32 -13.21
CA SER A 348 -10.94 2.44 -14.14
C SER A 348 -10.45 1.95 -15.52
N GLY A 349 -9.45 1.07 -15.55
CA GLY A 349 -8.93 0.50 -16.79
C GLY A 349 -9.96 -0.32 -17.57
N ILE A 350 -10.76 -1.14 -16.90
CA ILE A 350 -11.84 -1.91 -17.52
C ILE A 350 -12.92 -0.96 -18.07
N MET A 351 -13.33 0.04 -17.31
CA MET A 351 -14.34 0.99 -17.75
C MET A 351 -13.86 1.81 -18.95
N ASN A 352 -12.60 2.25 -18.95
CA ASN A 352 -12.00 2.92 -20.11
C ASN A 352 -11.94 2.00 -21.33
N ALA A 353 -11.55 0.74 -21.15
CA ALA A 353 -11.52 -0.23 -22.25
C ALA A 353 -12.92 -0.56 -22.79
N MET A 354 -13.92 -0.68 -21.92
CA MET A 354 -15.32 -0.88 -22.33
C MET A 354 -15.85 0.33 -23.11
N HIS A 355 -15.55 1.54 -22.65
CA HIS A 355 -15.94 2.75 -23.37
C HIS A 355 -15.29 2.83 -24.75
N ALA A 356 -14.01 2.51 -24.85
CA ALA A 356 -13.30 2.46 -26.13
C ALA A 356 -13.84 1.36 -27.07
N ALA A 357 -14.38 0.25 -26.55
CA ALA A 357 -14.91 -0.86 -27.35
C ALA A 357 -16.36 -0.66 -27.78
N PHE A 358 -17.20 -0.04 -26.95
CA PHE A 358 -18.65 0.01 -27.11
C PHE A 358 -19.24 1.42 -27.07
N GLY A 359 -18.44 2.45 -26.71
CA GLY A 359 -18.85 3.85 -26.67
C GLY A 359 -18.83 4.52 -28.05
N ASP A 360 -19.43 5.69 -28.14
CA ASP A 360 -19.24 6.61 -29.26
C ASP A 360 -17.76 7.00 -29.33
N ASP A 361 -17.29 7.43 -30.51
CA ASP A 361 -15.89 7.80 -30.85
C ASP A 361 -15.24 8.89 -29.94
N ASP A 362 -15.73 9.06 -28.70
CA ASP A 362 -15.16 9.94 -27.68
C ASP A 362 -13.95 9.27 -27.03
N ASP A 363 -12.87 9.25 -27.79
CA ASP A 363 -11.57 8.69 -27.38
C ASP A 363 -10.91 9.34 -26.16
N ASP A 364 -11.44 10.49 -25.68
CA ASP A 364 -10.90 11.24 -24.53
C ASP A 364 -11.63 10.97 -23.23
N TRP A 365 -12.55 10.00 -23.23
CA TRP A 365 -13.27 9.64 -22.02
C TRP A 365 -12.36 8.91 -21.03
N ASP A 366 -12.25 9.44 -19.82
CA ASP A 366 -11.55 8.85 -18.69
C ASP A 366 -12.52 8.62 -17.53
N PHE A 367 -12.59 7.37 -17.06
CA PHE A 367 -13.52 6.99 -16.01
C PHE A 367 -13.28 7.74 -14.70
N ASP A 368 -12.02 7.99 -14.33
CA ASP A 368 -11.69 8.67 -13.08
C ASP A 368 -12.20 10.11 -13.10
N ASN A 369 -12.00 10.81 -14.21
CA ASN A 369 -12.48 12.17 -14.41
C ASN A 369 -14.02 12.23 -14.53
N TRP A 370 -14.60 11.28 -15.26
CA TRP A 370 -16.05 11.16 -15.35
C TRP A 370 -16.67 10.91 -13.97
N PHE A 371 -16.14 9.95 -13.20
CA PHE A 371 -16.63 9.61 -11.87
C PHE A 371 -16.55 10.79 -10.90
N LYS A 372 -15.41 11.51 -10.90
CA LYS A 372 -15.22 12.70 -10.08
C LYS A 372 -16.22 13.80 -10.43
N ASN A 373 -16.38 14.10 -11.72
CA ASN A 373 -17.31 15.10 -12.20
C ASN A 373 -18.77 14.69 -11.90
N TRP A 374 -19.10 13.43 -12.09
CA TRP A 374 -20.41 12.88 -11.73
C TRP A 374 -20.69 13.05 -10.23
N CYS A 375 -19.74 12.70 -9.34
CA CYS A 375 -19.87 12.91 -7.91
C CYS A 375 -20.08 14.41 -7.58
N SER A 376 -19.26 15.28 -8.14
CA SER A 376 -19.35 16.73 -7.87
C SER A 376 -20.65 17.35 -8.38
N ASN A 377 -21.12 16.92 -9.54
CA ASN A 377 -22.38 17.41 -10.13
C ASN A 377 -23.61 16.87 -9.38
N THR A 378 -23.56 15.63 -8.89
CA THR A 378 -24.68 14.99 -8.22
C THR A 378 -24.83 15.41 -6.76
N PHE A 379 -23.70 15.53 -6.02
CA PHE A 379 -23.69 15.75 -4.58
C PHE A 379 -23.15 17.13 -4.17
N GLY A 380 -22.74 17.95 -5.13
CA GLY A 380 -22.06 19.23 -4.91
C GLY A 380 -20.55 19.08 -4.69
N GLY A 381 -19.80 20.15 -4.93
CA GLY A 381 -18.33 20.10 -4.98
C GLY A 381 -17.67 19.49 -3.74
N PHE A 382 -18.02 19.97 -2.53
CA PHE A 382 -17.40 19.43 -1.30
C PHE A 382 -17.72 17.96 -1.05
N VAL A 383 -18.98 17.56 -1.21
CA VAL A 383 -19.41 16.18 -0.97
C VAL A 383 -18.87 15.25 -2.08
N GLY A 384 -18.92 15.69 -3.33
CA GLY A 384 -18.38 14.95 -4.47
C GLY A 384 -16.87 14.73 -4.37
N ASP A 385 -16.12 15.74 -4.00
CA ASP A 385 -14.67 15.62 -3.74
C ASP A 385 -14.39 14.73 -2.53
N SER A 386 -15.22 14.78 -1.50
CA SER A 386 -15.11 13.89 -0.33
C SER A 386 -15.35 12.41 -0.70
N ILE A 387 -16.32 12.13 -1.56
CA ILE A 387 -16.59 10.77 -2.06
C ILE A 387 -15.43 10.27 -2.92
N SER A 388 -14.89 11.10 -3.79
CA SER A 388 -13.82 10.70 -4.71
C SER A 388 -12.45 10.62 -4.04
N ARG A 389 -12.13 11.50 -3.09
CA ARG A 389 -10.78 11.68 -2.50
C ARG A 389 -10.70 11.50 -0.99
N GLY A 390 -11.81 11.25 -0.32
CA GLY A 390 -11.89 11.09 1.13
C GLY A 390 -12.16 12.40 1.88
N VAL A 391 -12.96 12.26 2.93
CA VAL A 391 -13.40 13.40 3.78
C VAL A 391 -12.24 14.00 4.55
N VAL A 392 -11.28 13.19 4.97
CA VAL A 392 -10.18 13.61 5.85
C VAL A 392 -9.25 14.60 5.16
N SER A 393 -8.90 14.36 3.90
CA SER A 393 -8.05 15.29 3.12
C SER A 393 -8.72 16.65 2.94
N GLN A 394 -10.03 16.66 2.69
CA GLN A 394 -10.80 17.90 2.50
C GLN A 394 -10.92 18.73 3.80
N THR A 395 -11.17 18.06 4.93
CA THR A 395 -11.35 18.73 6.22
C THR A 395 -10.04 19.26 6.81
N LEU A 396 -8.95 18.50 6.69
CA LEU A 396 -7.64 18.90 7.19
C LEU A 396 -6.92 19.90 6.27
N GLY A 397 -7.26 19.97 4.99
CA GLY A 397 -6.55 20.75 3.98
C GLY A 397 -5.16 20.17 3.66
N ALA A 398 -4.96 18.88 3.97
CA ALA A 398 -3.72 18.14 3.81
C ALA A 398 -4.00 16.87 3.02
N ASN A 399 -3.22 16.58 1.99
CA ASN A 399 -3.39 15.37 1.20
C ASN A 399 -2.96 14.13 1.99
N VAL A 400 -3.92 13.52 2.68
CA VAL A 400 -3.78 12.27 3.42
C VAL A 400 -4.14 11.08 2.52
N ALA A 401 -5.02 11.31 1.54
CA ALA A 401 -5.55 10.28 0.66
C ALA A 401 -4.44 9.50 -0.07
N ASP A 402 -3.47 10.17 -0.66
CA ASP A 402 -2.36 9.54 -1.39
C ASP A 402 -1.47 8.64 -0.50
N ARG A 403 -1.53 8.81 0.84
CA ARG A 403 -0.75 8.01 1.78
C ARG A 403 -1.50 6.80 2.33
N LEU A 404 -2.83 6.87 2.39
CA LEU A 404 -3.71 5.81 2.89
C LEU A 404 -4.44 5.06 1.79
N SER A 405 -4.26 5.47 0.55
CA SER A 405 -4.78 4.78 -0.63
C SER A 405 -4.23 3.35 -0.70
N LEU A 406 -5.12 2.40 -0.91
CA LEU A 406 -4.80 1.01 -1.17
C LEU A 406 -4.75 0.70 -2.69
N ASN A 407 -4.98 1.72 -3.53
CA ASN A 407 -4.96 1.58 -4.98
C ASN A 407 -3.57 1.15 -5.48
N ASP A 408 -2.52 1.76 -4.95
CA ASP A 408 -1.12 1.57 -5.36
C ASP A 408 -0.34 0.63 -4.42
N LEU A 409 -0.99 -0.37 -3.80
CA LEU A 409 -0.36 -1.26 -2.80
C LEU A 409 0.92 -1.94 -3.31
N TRP A 410 0.94 -2.40 -4.56
CA TRP A 410 2.08 -3.13 -5.14
C TRP A 410 2.83 -2.34 -6.19
N PHE A 411 2.11 -1.68 -7.09
CA PHE A 411 2.69 -0.94 -8.20
C PHE A 411 2.01 0.41 -8.32
N ARG A 412 2.80 1.48 -8.43
CA ARG A 412 2.28 2.78 -8.81
C ARG A 412 1.91 2.76 -10.30
N ASP A 413 0.80 3.40 -10.62
CA ASP A 413 0.32 3.48 -12.00
C ASP A 413 1.38 4.16 -12.89
N ALA A 414 1.90 3.39 -13.86
CA ALA A 414 2.88 3.88 -14.84
C ALA A 414 2.27 4.83 -15.88
N ARG A 415 0.93 4.94 -15.95
CA ARG A 415 0.22 5.78 -16.92
C ARG A 415 0.45 7.28 -16.77
N LYS A 416 1.15 7.73 -15.74
CA LYS A 416 1.49 9.14 -15.49
C LYS A 416 2.78 9.59 -16.17
N SER A 417 3.27 8.86 -17.15
CA SER A 417 4.53 9.18 -17.84
C SER A 417 4.26 9.44 -19.31
N ASN A 418 4.67 10.60 -19.78
CA ASN A 418 4.47 11.08 -21.15
C ASN A 418 5.42 10.44 -22.20
N ASP A 419 6.23 9.46 -21.83
CA ASP A 419 7.21 8.82 -22.70
C ASP A 419 7.37 7.35 -22.31
N GLU A 420 7.34 6.44 -23.30
CA GLU A 420 7.49 5.00 -23.09
C GLU A 420 8.80 4.66 -22.33
N VAL A 421 9.88 5.39 -22.62
CA VAL A 421 11.17 5.22 -21.95
C VAL A 421 11.05 5.58 -20.47
N THR A 422 10.38 6.69 -20.16
CA THR A 422 10.15 7.14 -18.77
C THR A 422 9.16 6.22 -18.06
N ALA A 423 8.14 5.69 -18.75
CA ALA A 423 7.22 4.70 -18.20
C ALA A 423 7.96 3.40 -17.84
N MET A 424 8.81 2.90 -18.72
CA MET A 424 9.66 1.73 -18.49
C MET A 424 10.64 1.98 -17.33
N GLN A 425 11.28 3.14 -17.28
CA GLN A 425 12.16 3.52 -16.18
C GLN A 425 11.39 3.55 -14.87
N ASN A 426 10.23 4.18 -14.81
CA ASN A 426 9.38 4.22 -13.62
C ASN A 426 8.94 2.82 -13.19
N PHE A 427 8.60 1.94 -14.13
CA PHE A 427 8.30 0.55 -13.83
C PHE A 427 9.51 -0.19 -13.25
N ILE A 428 10.68 -0.07 -13.87
CA ILE A 428 11.93 -0.68 -13.39
C ILE A 428 12.27 -0.15 -11.98
N PHE A 429 12.15 1.15 -11.74
CA PHE A 429 12.44 1.73 -10.43
C PHE A 429 11.42 1.33 -9.37
N ASN A 430 10.14 1.24 -9.72
CA ASN A 430 9.12 0.70 -8.82
C ASN A 430 9.37 -0.78 -8.50
N ALA A 431 9.89 -1.54 -9.46
CA ALA A 431 10.27 -2.93 -9.29
C ALA A 431 11.58 -3.11 -8.49
N LEU A 432 12.55 -2.20 -8.66
CA LEU A 432 13.83 -2.20 -7.93
C LEU A 432 13.73 -1.63 -6.50
N GLY A 433 12.58 -1.05 -6.14
CA GLY A 433 12.28 -0.62 -4.78
C GLY A 433 12.88 0.73 -4.38
N PRO A 434 12.88 1.03 -3.07
CA PRO A 434 13.18 2.37 -2.55
C PRO A 434 14.63 2.84 -2.78
N THR A 435 15.58 1.91 -2.91
CA THR A 435 16.99 2.25 -3.19
C THR A 435 17.19 2.84 -4.58
N ALA A 436 16.44 2.37 -5.57
CA ALA A 436 16.46 2.95 -6.90
C ALA A 436 15.89 4.38 -6.90
N GLY A 437 14.82 4.63 -6.15
CA GLY A 437 14.29 5.98 -5.93
C GLY A 437 15.29 6.92 -5.26
N LEU A 438 16.11 6.42 -4.33
CA LEU A 438 17.21 7.18 -3.73
C LEU A 438 18.28 7.57 -4.79
N ALA A 439 18.67 6.63 -5.63
CA ALA A 439 19.63 6.89 -6.72
C ALA A 439 19.09 7.92 -7.72
N MET A 440 17.81 7.83 -8.09
CA MET A 440 17.15 8.83 -8.96
C MET A 440 17.11 10.21 -8.32
N SER A 441 16.71 10.31 -7.04
CA SER A 441 16.67 11.58 -6.33
C SER A 441 18.05 12.25 -6.30
N THR A 442 19.11 11.44 -6.15
CA THR A 442 20.48 11.93 -6.20
C THR A 442 20.86 12.43 -7.61
N ALA A 443 20.50 11.68 -8.65
CA ALA A 443 20.75 12.08 -10.04
C ALA A 443 19.99 13.37 -10.41
N ASP A 444 18.72 13.48 -9.99
CA ASP A 444 17.90 14.68 -10.18
C ASP A 444 18.48 15.90 -9.44
N ALA A 445 18.99 15.70 -8.23
CA ALA A 445 19.65 16.76 -7.48
C ALA A 445 20.90 17.28 -8.21
N VAL A 446 21.75 16.38 -8.73
CA VAL A 446 22.92 16.76 -9.54
C VAL A 446 22.51 17.51 -10.80
N LYS A 447 21.42 17.06 -11.49
CA LYS A 447 20.88 17.74 -12.66
C LYS A 447 20.39 19.16 -12.32
N GLN A 448 19.66 19.33 -11.22
CA GLN A 448 19.17 20.63 -10.75
C GLN A 448 20.33 21.55 -10.34
N PHE A 449 21.35 21.01 -9.69
CA PHE A 449 22.57 21.74 -9.34
C PHE A 449 23.29 22.28 -10.59
N ASN A 450 23.46 21.44 -11.61
CA ASN A 450 24.08 21.83 -12.88
C ASN A 450 23.24 22.86 -13.68
N GLN A 451 21.92 22.92 -13.42
CA GLN A 451 21.00 23.90 -13.99
C GLN A 451 20.96 25.21 -13.20
N GLY A 452 21.72 25.35 -12.09
CA GLY A 452 21.76 26.53 -11.25
C GLY A 452 20.64 26.62 -10.20
N HIS A 453 19.84 25.56 -10.02
CA HIS A 453 18.78 25.49 -9.02
C HIS A 453 19.29 24.92 -7.69
N PHE A 454 20.23 25.63 -7.04
CA PHE A 454 20.97 25.13 -5.87
C PHE A 454 20.05 24.78 -4.69
N GLU A 455 19.11 25.65 -4.32
CA GLU A 455 18.19 25.38 -3.19
C GLU A 455 17.36 24.13 -3.44
N ARG A 456 16.84 23.95 -4.64
CA ARG A 456 16.04 22.79 -5.01
C ARG A 456 16.88 21.52 -5.13
N ALA A 457 18.14 21.63 -5.53
CA ALA A 457 19.07 20.52 -5.52
C ALA A 457 19.30 20.01 -4.10
N ILE A 458 19.49 20.92 -3.13
CA ILE A 458 19.61 20.58 -1.71
C ILE A 458 18.31 19.94 -1.18
N GLU A 459 17.14 20.54 -1.49
CA GLU A 459 15.84 19.95 -1.14
C GLU A 459 15.74 18.50 -1.68
N THR A 460 16.12 18.28 -2.95
CA THR A 460 16.00 16.98 -3.62
C THR A 460 17.01 15.96 -3.09
N ALA A 461 18.22 16.42 -2.73
CA ALA A 461 19.29 15.59 -2.14
C ALA A 461 19.08 15.27 -0.66
N SER A 462 18.04 15.81 -0.02
CA SER A 462 17.81 15.66 1.40
C SER A 462 16.80 14.56 1.72
N PRO A 463 16.92 13.87 2.89
CA PRO A 463 15.89 12.97 3.40
C PRO A 463 14.52 13.65 3.53
N ALA A 464 13.45 12.88 3.48
CA ALA A 464 12.08 13.38 3.41
C ALA A 464 11.74 14.41 4.49
N ALA A 465 12.22 14.24 5.73
CA ALA A 465 12.01 15.20 6.81
C ALA A 465 12.61 16.58 6.47
N ILE A 466 13.88 16.61 6.07
CA ILE A 466 14.60 17.84 5.74
C ILE A 466 14.03 18.46 4.47
N LYS A 467 13.83 17.64 3.42
CA LYS A 467 13.23 18.06 2.16
C LYS A 467 11.90 18.78 2.37
N ASN A 468 11.00 18.19 3.14
CA ASN A 468 9.67 18.75 3.39
C ASN A 468 9.75 20.03 4.23
N PHE A 469 10.64 20.06 5.22
CA PHE A 469 10.89 21.25 6.02
C PHE A 469 11.40 22.41 5.18
N LEU A 470 12.45 22.19 4.38
CA LEU A 470 13.02 23.21 3.49
C LEU A 470 12.00 23.71 2.48
N LYS A 471 11.25 22.80 1.86
CA LYS A 471 10.18 23.14 0.91
C LYS A 471 9.08 23.96 1.56
N GLY A 472 8.62 23.61 2.75
CA GLY A 472 7.62 24.38 3.50
C GLY A 472 8.15 25.76 3.95
N ALA A 473 9.43 25.83 4.38
CA ALA A 473 10.08 27.10 4.71
C ALA A 473 10.16 28.03 3.48
N ARG A 474 10.50 27.48 2.31
CA ARG A 474 10.50 28.22 1.05
C ARG A 474 9.09 28.72 0.71
N PHE A 475 8.06 27.91 0.85
CA PHE A 475 6.66 28.32 0.65
C PHE A 475 6.26 29.48 1.57
N MET A 476 6.72 29.45 2.83
CA MET A 476 6.47 30.52 3.78
C MET A 476 7.22 31.81 3.40
N ALA A 477 8.44 31.70 2.90
CA ALA A 477 9.25 32.85 2.47
C ALA A 477 8.75 33.46 1.16
N GLU A 478 8.39 32.63 0.16
CA GLU A 478 7.96 33.08 -1.16
C GLU A 478 6.47 33.44 -1.22
N GLY A 479 5.66 32.96 -0.26
CA GLY A 479 4.19 33.09 -0.28
C GLY A 479 3.50 32.29 -1.38
N ARG A 480 4.23 31.48 -2.15
CA ARG A 480 3.74 30.75 -3.32
C ARG A 480 4.46 29.43 -3.53
N ALA A 481 3.80 28.51 -4.23
CA ALA A 481 4.40 27.27 -4.72
C ALA A 481 4.69 27.40 -6.22
N THR A 482 5.92 27.11 -6.62
CA THR A 482 6.38 27.25 -8.00
C THR A 482 6.89 25.95 -8.59
N THR A 483 6.83 25.80 -9.94
CA THR A 483 7.49 24.74 -10.70
C THR A 483 9.02 24.91 -10.66
N LEU A 484 9.77 23.93 -11.18
CA LEU A 484 11.23 24.05 -11.37
C LEU A 484 11.61 25.23 -12.28
N ARG A 485 10.73 25.59 -13.21
CA ARG A 485 10.93 26.71 -14.15
C ARG A 485 10.51 28.07 -13.58
N GLY A 486 10.07 28.11 -12.30
CA GLY A 486 9.60 29.33 -11.65
C GLY A 486 8.14 29.69 -11.89
N ASN A 487 7.41 28.92 -12.71
CA ASN A 487 5.99 29.17 -12.95
C ASN A 487 5.19 28.91 -11.69
N GLU A 488 4.25 29.79 -11.38
CA GLU A 488 3.39 29.69 -10.22
C GLU A 488 2.38 28.53 -10.39
N LEU A 489 2.34 27.63 -9.40
CA LEU A 489 1.37 26.54 -9.29
C LEU A 489 0.19 26.96 -8.41
N VAL A 490 0.50 27.53 -7.26
CA VAL A 490 -0.45 28.05 -6.29
C VAL A 490 0.13 29.32 -5.70
N GLY A 491 -0.57 30.43 -5.85
CA GLY A 491 -0.32 31.68 -5.15
C GLY A 491 -0.91 31.66 -3.74
N ASP A 492 -0.59 32.67 -2.95
CA ASP A 492 -1.17 32.92 -1.63
C ASP A 492 -1.17 31.69 -0.71
N ILE A 493 0.01 31.05 -0.57
CA ILE A 493 0.20 29.93 0.35
C ILE A 493 0.03 30.46 1.79
N THR A 494 -0.94 29.90 2.49
CA THR A 494 -1.20 30.25 3.88
C THR A 494 -0.13 29.65 4.81
N PRO A 495 0.12 30.28 5.99
CA PRO A 495 1.03 29.70 7.00
C PRO A 495 0.65 28.27 7.38
N LYS A 496 -0.65 27.95 7.44
CA LYS A 496 -1.14 26.57 7.70
C LYS A 496 -0.66 25.61 6.63
N GLU A 497 -0.77 25.96 5.35
CA GLU A 497 -0.32 25.13 4.24
C GLU A 497 1.20 24.95 4.24
N ALA A 498 1.96 26.00 4.53
CA ALA A 498 3.42 25.92 4.65
C ALA A 498 3.84 24.98 5.80
N ILE A 499 3.20 25.09 6.97
CA ILE A 499 3.42 24.18 8.10
C ILE A 499 3.03 22.74 7.73
N THR A 500 1.90 22.55 7.05
CA THR A 500 1.48 21.24 6.55
C THR A 500 2.56 20.61 5.68
N GLN A 501 3.18 21.40 4.79
CA GLN A 501 4.31 20.94 3.96
C GLN A 501 5.55 20.63 4.80
N MET A 502 5.89 21.46 5.81
CA MET A 502 7.04 21.21 6.71
C MET A 502 6.90 19.88 7.47
N ILE A 503 5.70 19.56 7.92
CA ILE A 503 5.39 18.28 8.58
C ILE A 503 5.55 17.10 7.59
N GLY A 504 5.35 17.34 6.29
CA GLY A 504 5.54 16.35 5.23
C GLY A 504 4.25 15.94 4.51
N PHE A 505 3.12 16.62 4.77
CA PHE A 505 1.92 16.49 3.96
C PHE A 505 1.90 17.57 2.88
N THR A 506 1.55 17.18 1.68
CA THR A 506 1.30 18.18 0.62
C THR A 506 -0.03 18.88 0.90
N PRO A 507 -0.09 20.23 0.90
CA PRO A 507 -1.35 20.95 0.98
C PRO A 507 -2.33 20.46 -0.07
N GLU A 508 -3.60 20.26 0.29
CA GLU A 508 -4.60 19.66 -0.62
C GLU A 508 -4.77 20.47 -1.90
N ARG A 509 -4.82 21.80 -1.79
CA ARG A 509 -4.91 22.73 -2.92
C ARG A 509 -3.74 22.57 -3.91
N LEU A 510 -2.52 22.38 -3.39
CA LEU A 510 -1.32 22.14 -4.19
C LEU A 510 -1.36 20.75 -4.86
N ALA A 511 -1.78 19.73 -4.12
CA ALA A 511 -1.91 18.36 -4.65
C ALA A 511 -2.94 18.30 -5.79
N GLN A 512 -4.08 18.96 -5.63
CA GLN A 512 -5.11 19.08 -6.67
C GLN A 512 -4.57 19.77 -7.93
N ARG A 513 -3.83 20.87 -7.75
CA ARG A 513 -3.27 21.60 -8.89
C ARG A 513 -2.21 20.78 -9.63
N GLN A 514 -1.35 20.09 -8.88
CA GLN A 514 -0.35 19.20 -9.47
C GLN A 514 -1.01 18.06 -10.26
N LYS A 515 -2.07 17.46 -9.70
CA LYS A 515 -2.81 16.40 -10.38
C LYS A 515 -3.48 16.92 -11.66
N ALA A 516 -4.17 18.05 -11.61
CA ALA A 516 -4.79 18.67 -12.78
C ALA A 516 -3.76 19.01 -13.89
N ASN A 517 -2.57 19.49 -13.50
CA ASN A 517 -1.50 19.75 -14.47
C ASN A 517 -0.98 18.46 -15.11
N ILE A 518 -0.84 17.36 -14.34
CA ILE A 518 -0.44 16.05 -14.88
C ILE A 518 -1.51 15.53 -15.85
N GLU A 519 -2.78 15.62 -15.48
CA GLU A 519 -3.92 15.22 -16.32
C GLU A 519 -3.93 15.99 -17.66
N MET A 520 -3.76 17.31 -17.61
CA MET A 520 -3.66 18.15 -18.83
C MET A 520 -2.46 17.78 -19.71
N MET A 521 -1.29 17.55 -19.09
CA MET A 521 -0.09 17.14 -19.83
C MET A 521 -0.24 15.75 -20.45
N THR A 522 -0.91 14.84 -19.75
CA THR A 522 -1.19 13.49 -20.26
C THR A 522 -2.15 13.54 -21.44
N ALA A 523 -3.25 14.31 -21.32
CA ALA A 523 -4.19 14.52 -22.42
C ALA A 523 -3.51 15.13 -23.65
N GLN A 524 -2.66 16.15 -23.44
CA GLN A 524 -1.89 16.74 -24.55
C GLN A 524 -0.96 15.71 -25.21
N ALA A 525 -0.27 14.88 -24.40
CA ALA A 525 0.61 13.85 -24.92
C ALA A 525 -0.17 12.81 -25.74
N GLU A 526 -1.33 12.37 -25.27
CA GLU A 526 -2.20 11.45 -25.98
C GLU A 526 -2.68 12.00 -27.33
N ILE A 527 -3.05 13.28 -27.38
CA ILE A 527 -3.41 13.96 -28.65
C ILE A 527 -2.23 13.95 -29.62
N LEU A 528 -1.02 14.28 -29.12
CA LEU A 528 0.19 14.28 -29.96
C LEU A 528 0.60 12.88 -30.42
N ASP A 529 0.44 11.87 -29.57
CA ASP A 529 0.72 10.46 -29.93
C ASP A 529 -0.28 9.94 -30.97
N ARG A 530 -1.56 10.27 -30.85
CA ARG A 530 -2.56 9.98 -31.90
C ARG A 530 -2.22 10.67 -33.22
N ARG A 531 -1.87 11.95 -33.16
CA ARG A 531 -1.41 12.69 -34.32
C ARG A 531 -0.25 11.96 -35.02
N LYS A 532 0.75 11.56 -34.24
CA LYS A 532 1.91 10.80 -34.70
C LYS A 532 1.48 9.44 -35.30
N ALA A 533 0.63 8.69 -34.60
CA ALA A 533 0.13 7.40 -35.06
C ALA A 533 -0.65 7.50 -36.38
N LEU A 534 -1.46 8.53 -36.57
CA LEU A 534 -2.16 8.79 -37.82
C LEU A 534 -1.21 9.13 -38.98
N MET A 535 -0.17 9.94 -38.71
CA MET A 535 0.88 10.23 -39.68
C MET A 535 1.69 8.97 -40.02
N ASP A 536 1.95 8.11 -39.04
CA ASP A 536 2.61 6.83 -39.20
C ASP A 536 1.79 5.88 -40.08
N ALA A 537 0.50 5.73 -39.74
CA ALA A 537 -0.41 4.90 -40.50
C ALA A 537 -0.58 5.38 -41.97
N HIS A 538 -0.62 6.71 -42.17
CA HIS A 538 -0.66 7.30 -43.52
C HIS A 538 0.61 6.98 -44.29
N PHE A 539 1.79 7.10 -43.70
CA PHE A 539 3.06 6.76 -44.33
C PHE A 539 3.13 5.27 -44.68
N MET A 540 2.72 4.39 -43.76
CA MET A 540 2.69 2.93 -44.02
C MET A 540 1.75 2.57 -45.15
N ALA A 541 0.55 3.15 -45.20
CA ALA A 541 -0.40 2.93 -46.29
C ALA A 541 0.13 3.43 -47.64
N TRP A 542 0.86 4.55 -47.63
CA TRP A 542 1.52 5.07 -48.82
C TRP A 542 2.68 4.19 -49.29
N ASP A 543 3.52 3.74 -48.40
CA ASP A 543 4.70 2.91 -48.64
C ASP A 543 4.31 1.51 -49.17
N ASN A 544 3.23 0.95 -48.66
CA ASN A 544 2.69 -0.36 -49.07
C ASN A 544 1.79 -0.27 -50.32
N HIS A 545 1.59 0.91 -50.90
CA HIS A 545 0.68 1.15 -52.03
C HIS A 545 -0.77 0.73 -51.76
N ASP A 546 -1.20 0.70 -50.49
CA ASP A 546 -2.56 0.32 -50.07
C ASP A 546 -3.49 1.55 -50.11
N SER A 547 -4.27 1.62 -51.23
CA SER A 547 -5.22 2.71 -51.45
C SER A 547 -6.37 2.72 -50.44
N ASP A 548 -6.85 1.55 -50.04
CA ASP A 548 -8.01 1.39 -49.16
C ASP A 548 -7.66 1.76 -47.71
N MET A 549 -6.48 1.30 -47.27
CA MET A 549 -5.96 1.72 -45.97
C MET A 549 -5.69 3.22 -45.93
N ARG A 550 -5.13 3.79 -47.01
CA ARG A 550 -4.88 5.22 -47.11
C ARG A 550 -6.17 6.06 -47.00
N GLN A 551 -7.24 5.63 -47.66
CA GLN A 551 -8.53 6.32 -47.59
C GLN A 551 -9.10 6.28 -46.16
N ARG A 552 -9.09 5.11 -45.52
CA ARG A 552 -9.53 4.95 -44.14
C ARG A 552 -8.72 5.83 -43.17
N VAL A 553 -7.41 5.90 -43.33
CA VAL A 553 -6.56 6.76 -42.51
C VAL A 553 -6.87 8.24 -42.75
N LEU A 554 -7.10 8.66 -44.00
CA LEU A 554 -7.48 10.05 -44.31
C LEU A 554 -8.85 10.44 -43.70
N GLU A 555 -9.80 9.49 -43.62
CA GLU A 555 -11.07 9.71 -42.91
C GLU A 555 -10.84 9.94 -41.41
N LYS A 556 -9.98 9.12 -40.78
CA LYS A 556 -9.57 9.30 -39.38
C LYS A 556 -8.82 10.62 -39.16
N VAL A 557 -7.95 11.03 -40.09
CA VAL A 557 -7.29 12.35 -40.04
C VAL A 557 -8.31 13.48 -40.13
N ARG A 558 -9.34 13.36 -40.97
CA ARG A 558 -10.41 14.35 -41.03
C ARG A 558 -11.23 14.43 -39.73
N ALA A 559 -11.50 13.28 -39.11
CA ALA A 559 -12.18 13.22 -37.81
C ALA A 559 -11.30 13.86 -36.72
N PHE A 560 -10.01 13.51 -36.68
CA PHE A 560 -9.04 14.11 -35.77
C PHE A 560 -8.95 15.63 -35.93
N ASN A 561 -8.83 16.15 -37.13
CA ASN A 561 -8.74 17.57 -37.41
C ASN A 561 -10.02 18.36 -37.04
N ARG A 562 -11.20 17.69 -37.11
CA ARG A 562 -12.46 18.31 -36.63
C ARG A 562 -12.48 18.41 -35.11
N LYS A 563 -11.93 17.39 -34.43
CA LYS A 563 -11.91 17.33 -32.95
C LYS A 563 -10.82 18.24 -32.36
N TYR A 564 -9.65 18.29 -33.02
CA TYR A 564 -8.45 19.04 -32.55
C TYR A 564 -7.93 19.98 -33.63
N PRO A 565 -8.63 21.09 -33.90
CA PRO A 565 -8.26 22.03 -34.96
C PRO A 565 -6.89 22.68 -34.74
N GLU A 566 -6.47 22.87 -33.48
CA GLU A 566 -5.16 23.45 -33.14
C GLU A 566 -3.99 22.55 -33.46
N GLU A 567 -4.20 21.22 -33.43
CA GLU A 567 -3.20 20.19 -33.73
C GLU A 567 -3.46 19.51 -35.09
N ALA A 568 -4.19 20.19 -35.99
CA ALA A 568 -4.61 19.63 -37.26
C ALA A 568 -3.45 19.11 -38.10
N ILE A 569 -3.65 17.94 -38.68
CA ILE A 569 -2.71 17.28 -39.59
C ILE A 569 -2.98 17.84 -41.00
N THR A 570 -2.10 18.74 -41.46
CA THR A 570 -2.18 19.30 -42.80
C THR A 570 -1.53 18.41 -43.84
N ARG A 571 -1.79 18.65 -45.11
CA ARG A 571 -1.19 17.92 -46.22
C ARG A 571 0.33 18.13 -46.27
N GLU A 572 0.80 19.32 -45.93
CA GLU A 572 2.22 19.67 -45.85
C GLU A 572 2.92 18.85 -44.78
N LEU A 573 2.32 18.75 -43.58
CA LEU A 573 2.85 17.94 -42.48
C LEU A 573 2.94 16.45 -42.83
N LEU A 574 1.94 15.90 -43.53
CA LEU A 574 2.00 14.51 -44.01
C LEU A 574 3.16 14.29 -45.00
N GLN A 575 3.42 15.27 -45.88
CA GLN A 575 4.53 15.21 -46.82
C GLN A 575 5.89 15.35 -46.12
N GLU A 576 6.04 16.29 -45.20
CA GLU A 576 7.26 16.48 -44.42
C GLU A 576 7.58 15.25 -43.56
N SER A 577 6.57 14.69 -42.90
CA SER A 577 6.69 13.46 -42.13
C SER A 577 7.17 12.30 -43.01
N ALA A 578 6.56 12.11 -44.19
CA ALA A 578 6.96 11.05 -45.12
C ALA A 578 8.41 11.25 -45.60
N GLN A 579 8.80 12.47 -45.99
CA GLN A 579 10.18 12.77 -46.38
C GLN A 579 11.19 12.51 -45.24
N THR A 580 10.85 12.89 -44.02
CA THR A 580 11.71 12.67 -42.87
C THR A 580 11.92 11.17 -42.63
N ARG A 581 10.87 10.37 -42.72
CA ARG A 581 10.93 8.91 -42.57
C ARG A 581 11.73 8.23 -43.68
N ILE A 582 11.57 8.65 -44.93
CA ILE A 582 12.39 8.17 -46.02
C ILE A 582 13.88 8.47 -45.77
N LYS A 583 14.19 9.71 -45.30
CA LYS A 583 15.57 10.07 -44.95
C LYS A 583 16.10 9.20 -43.80
N GLN A 584 15.30 8.99 -42.74
CA GLN A 584 15.67 8.13 -41.61
C GLN A 584 15.87 6.67 -42.03
N ARG A 585 15.00 6.12 -42.87
CA ARG A 585 15.13 4.75 -43.40
C ARG A 585 16.40 4.60 -44.26
N ARG A 586 16.72 5.57 -45.10
CA ARG A 586 17.96 5.56 -45.88
C ARG A 586 19.19 5.62 -44.98
N LEU A 587 19.13 6.43 -43.91
CA LEU A 587 20.19 6.52 -42.92
C LEU A 587 20.32 5.20 -42.15
N ALA A 588 19.21 4.64 -41.66
CA ALA A 588 19.20 3.37 -40.95
C ALA A 588 19.76 2.21 -41.83
N ASN A 589 19.41 2.16 -43.11
CA ASN A 589 19.97 1.16 -44.02
C ASN A 589 21.48 1.30 -44.17
N ARG A 590 22.02 2.53 -44.21
CA ARG A 590 23.47 2.75 -44.23
C ARG A 590 24.16 2.38 -42.92
N MET A 591 23.44 2.41 -41.80
CA MET A 591 23.96 2.17 -40.45
C MET A 591 23.56 0.76 -39.93
N GLY A 592 23.32 -0.20 -40.77
CA GLY A 592 23.00 -1.57 -40.36
C GLY A 592 21.71 -1.70 -39.53
N GLY A 593 20.71 -0.86 -39.82
CA GLY A 593 19.40 -0.87 -39.14
C GLY A 593 19.29 0.04 -37.90
N VAL A 594 20.35 0.72 -37.50
CA VAL A 594 20.31 1.65 -36.37
C VAL A 594 19.73 2.99 -36.80
N THR A 595 18.68 3.45 -36.10
CA THR A 595 18.06 4.75 -36.35
C THR A 595 18.62 5.77 -35.37
N LEU A 596 19.37 6.74 -35.86
CA LEU A 596 19.94 7.84 -35.08
C LEU A 596 19.41 9.19 -35.57
N ASP A 597 19.40 10.17 -34.67
CA ASP A 597 19.19 11.56 -35.08
C ASP A 597 20.23 11.94 -36.16
N PRO A 598 19.81 12.57 -37.29
CA PRO A 598 20.73 12.91 -38.39
C PRO A 598 21.95 13.74 -37.96
N LYS A 599 21.78 14.65 -36.97
CA LYS A 599 22.87 15.47 -36.42
C LYS A 599 23.86 14.63 -35.60
N LEU A 600 23.32 13.66 -34.83
CA LEU A 600 24.13 12.75 -34.04
C LEU A 600 24.86 11.75 -34.95
N ALA A 601 24.17 11.19 -35.95
CA ALA A 601 24.75 10.31 -36.95
C ALA A 601 25.94 10.97 -37.68
N HIS A 602 25.78 12.22 -38.10
CA HIS A 602 26.87 12.97 -38.73
C HIS A 602 28.05 13.26 -37.81
N ARG A 603 27.81 13.50 -36.51
CA ARG A 603 28.88 13.65 -35.51
C ARG A 603 29.63 12.34 -35.28
N LEU A 604 28.88 11.24 -35.12
CA LEU A 604 29.48 9.93 -34.87
C LEU A 604 30.29 9.42 -36.08
N SER A 605 29.81 9.67 -37.30
CA SER A 605 30.58 9.34 -38.52
C SER A 605 31.92 10.12 -38.59
N LYS A 606 31.90 11.41 -38.25
CA LYS A 606 33.11 12.21 -38.17
C LYS A 606 34.09 11.78 -37.08
N MET A 607 33.59 11.13 -36.02
CA MET A 607 34.44 10.60 -34.93
C MET A 607 35.00 9.21 -35.24
N GLY A 608 34.78 8.67 -36.45
CA GLY A 608 35.22 7.34 -36.82
C GLY A 608 34.55 6.20 -36.05
N ALA A 609 33.41 6.50 -35.34
CA ALA A 609 32.65 5.52 -34.59
C ALA A 609 31.91 4.52 -35.49
N TYR A 610 31.80 4.82 -36.80
CA TYR A 610 31.21 3.93 -37.81
C TYR A 610 32.21 3.82 -38.97
N ALA A 611 32.66 2.62 -39.22
CA ALA A 611 33.34 2.32 -40.47
C ALA A 611 32.33 2.44 -41.61
N ASP A 612 32.61 3.27 -42.61
CA ASP A 612 31.85 3.25 -43.85
C ASP A 612 32.00 1.85 -44.47
N THR A 613 30.93 1.05 -44.35
CA THR A 613 30.81 -0.16 -45.16
C THR A 613 30.29 0.27 -46.52
N GLU A 614 31.14 0.97 -47.28
CA GLU A 614 31.06 1.01 -48.74
C GLU A 614 31.86 -0.15 -49.25
N GLU A 615 31.20 -1.27 -49.54
CA GLU A 615 31.50 -2.18 -50.64
C GLU A 615 30.16 -2.63 -51.27
#